data_624b643a6b7575b21084f45d5f8a7db4
#
_entry.id   624b643a6b7575b21084f45d5f8a7db4
#
_cell.length_a   1.000
_cell.length_b   1.000
_cell.length_c   1.000
_cell.angle_alpha   90.00
_cell.angle_beta   90.00
_cell.angle_gamma   90.00
#
_symmetry.space_group_name_H-M   'P 1'
#
loop_
_entity.id
_entity.type
_entity.pdbx_description
1 polymer ?
#
loop_
_entity_poly.entity_id
_entity_poly.type
_entity_poly.pdbx_seq_one_letter_code
_entity_poly.pdbx_strand_id
1 'polypeptide(L)'
;MLARVVTIRVKPEKMEECISIFGEVDAPSVAARPGFDRGRWWVDRTGGRATSVTLWENGEDERASRANVPRLVEGMSHVLASDEVHQETFEVVHEQHPVERSEEASPT
;
A
#
# COMPACT_ATOMS: atom_id res chain seq x y z
N MET A 1 5.70 -14.01 7.06
CA MET A 1 5.51 -12.79 6.26
C MET A 1 4.41 -11.94 6.86
N LEU A 2 4.60 -10.66 6.88
CA LEU A 2 3.63 -9.71 7.43
C LEU A 2 3.13 -8.77 6.34
N ALA A 3 1.89 -8.35 6.47
CA ALA A 3 1.27 -7.33 5.62
C ALA A 3 0.97 -6.11 6.47
N ARG A 4 1.42 -4.94 6.00
CA ARG A 4 1.07 -3.67 6.62
C ARG A 4 0.10 -2.93 5.71
N VAL A 5 -1.03 -2.53 6.28
CA VAL A 5 -2.08 -1.80 5.56
C VAL A 5 -2.17 -0.40 6.13
N VAL A 6 -2.00 0.60 5.28
CA VAL A 6 -2.11 2.01 5.67
C VAL A 6 -3.21 2.65 4.83
N THR A 7 -4.21 3.23 5.50
CA THR A 7 -5.32 3.90 4.83
C THR A 7 -5.35 5.37 5.21
N ILE A 8 -5.51 6.22 4.21
CA ILE A 8 -5.62 7.67 4.38
C ILE A 8 -6.86 8.21 3.67
N ARG A 9 -7.31 9.37 4.10
CA ARG A 9 -8.39 10.12 3.46
C ARG A 9 -7.79 11.16 2.54
N VAL A 10 -8.27 11.22 1.31
CA VAL A 10 -7.73 12.08 0.26
C VAL A 10 -8.81 13.04 -0.23
N LYS A 11 -8.43 14.29 -0.44
CA LYS A 11 -9.32 15.27 -1.05
C LYS A 11 -9.68 14.80 -2.45
N PRO A 12 -10.97 14.75 -2.82
CA PRO A 12 -11.37 14.25 -4.15
C PRO A 12 -10.65 14.93 -5.31
N GLU A 13 -10.49 16.25 -5.23
CA GLU A 13 -9.81 17.04 -6.26
C GLU A 13 -8.29 16.83 -6.30
N LYS A 14 -7.75 16.15 -5.30
CA LYS A 14 -6.31 15.86 -5.19
C LYS A 14 -5.98 14.40 -5.41
N MET A 15 -6.94 13.59 -5.82
CA MET A 15 -6.73 12.15 -5.97
C MET A 15 -5.65 11.82 -7.00
N GLU A 16 -5.63 12.50 -8.14
CA GLU A 16 -4.61 12.25 -9.15
C GLU A 16 -3.20 12.61 -8.66
N GLU A 17 -3.10 13.68 -7.90
CA GLU A 17 -1.83 14.07 -7.29
C GLU A 17 -1.38 13.03 -6.27
N CYS A 18 -2.31 12.49 -5.47
CA CYS A 18 -2.01 11.42 -4.53
C CYS A 18 -1.46 10.18 -5.26
N ILE A 19 -2.08 9.80 -6.36
CA ILE A 19 -1.63 8.65 -7.16
C ILE A 19 -0.20 8.89 -7.68
N SER A 20 0.10 10.08 -8.14
CA SER A 20 1.45 10.43 -8.60
C SER A 20 2.47 10.32 -7.46
N ILE A 21 2.12 10.81 -6.27
CA ILE A 21 3.01 10.72 -5.11
C ILE A 21 3.27 9.25 -4.74
N PHE A 22 2.25 8.40 -4.80
CA PHE A 22 2.42 6.97 -4.54
C PHE A 22 3.45 6.35 -5.46
N GLY A 23 3.35 6.61 -6.75
CA GLY A 23 4.25 6.00 -7.74
C GLY A 23 5.65 6.61 -7.75
N GLU A 24 5.77 7.89 -7.50
CA GLU A 24 7.04 8.61 -7.62
C GLU A 24 7.83 8.70 -6.31
N VAL A 25 7.15 8.68 -5.17
CA VAL A 25 7.80 8.88 -3.87
C VAL A 25 7.61 7.68 -2.96
N ASP A 26 6.37 7.33 -2.65
CA ASP A 26 6.08 6.32 -1.62
C ASP A 26 6.55 4.93 -2.01
N ALA A 27 6.17 4.46 -3.18
CA ALA A 27 6.52 3.11 -3.61
C ALA A 27 8.04 2.91 -3.72
N PRO A 28 8.80 3.80 -4.38
CA PRO A 28 10.24 3.65 -4.42
C PRO A 28 10.89 3.71 -3.05
N SER A 29 10.41 4.59 -2.17
CA SER A 29 10.95 4.77 -0.83
C SER A 29 10.77 3.51 0.02
N VAL A 30 9.59 2.91 -0.03
CA VAL A 30 9.28 1.69 0.72
C VAL A 30 10.03 0.50 0.13
N ALA A 31 10.09 0.41 -1.19
CA ALA A 31 10.75 -0.71 -1.88
C ALA A 31 12.25 -0.77 -1.59
N ALA A 32 12.85 0.34 -1.21
CA ALA A 32 14.28 0.39 -0.86
C ALA A 32 14.58 -0.13 0.55
N ARG A 33 13.55 -0.40 1.35
CA ARG A 33 13.76 -0.83 2.75
C ARG A 33 14.07 -2.32 2.85
N PRO A 34 14.91 -2.70 3.82
CA PRO A 34 15.19 -4.13 4.05
C PRO A 34 13.91 -4.91 4.34
N GLY A 35 13.84 -6.12 3.82
CA GLY A 35 12.73 -7.02 4.07
C GLY A 35 11.46 -6.74 3.28
N PHE A 36 11.45 -5.70 2.46
CA PHE A 36 10.32 -5.44 1.58
C PHE A 36 10.21 -6.55 0.53
N ASP A 37 9.02 -7.15 0.42
CA ASP A 37 8.76 -8.20 -0.55
C ASP A 37 8.02 -7.64 -1.78
N ARG A 38 6.86 -7.06 -1.54
CA ARG A 38 6.05 -6.45 -2.60
C ARG A 38 5.04 -5.49 -1.99
N GLY A 39 4.46 -4.66 -2.82
CA GLY A 39 3.43 -3.74 -2.38
C GLY A 39 2.41 -3.44 -3.46
N ARG A 40 1.26 -2.97 -3.02
CA ARG A 40 0.21 -2.47 -3.89
C ARG A 40 -0.36 -1.21 -3.28
N TRP A 41 -0.65 -0.25 -4.14
CA TRP A 41 -1.28 1.01 -3.76
C TRP A 41 -2.57 1.10 -4.55
N TRP A 42 -3.67 1.29 -3.86
CA TRP A 42 -4.95 1.42 -4.52
C TRP A 42 -5.76 2.57 -3.96
N VAL A 43 -6.74 3.02 -4.74
CA VAL A 43 -7.57 4.16 -4.37
C VAL A 43 -9.05 3.82 -4.55
N ASP A 44 -9.86 4.45 -3.71
CA ASP A 44 -11.31 4.46 -3.82
C ASP A 44 -11.70 5.90 -4.16
N ARG A 45 -11.94 6.15 -5.45
CA ARG A 45 -12.23 7.50 -5.92
C ARG A 45 -13.54 8.02 -5.37
N THR A 46 -14.54 7.17 -5.26
CA THR A 46 -15.86 7.55 -4.75
C THR A 46 -15.81 7.85 -3.26
N GLY A 47 -15.11 7.00 -2.50
CA GLY A 47 -15.02 7.17 -1.04
C GLY A 47 -13.93 8.13 -0.58
N GLY A 48 -13.08 8.61 -1.48
CA GLY A 48 -11.99 9.52 -1.10
C GLY A 48 -10.96 8.87 -0.19
N ARG A 49 -10.60 7.62 -0.49
CA ARG A 49 -9.63 6.86 0.31
C ARG A 49 -8.49 6.36 -0.56
N ALA A 50 -7.34 6.24 0.05
CA ALA A 50 -6.19 5.60 -0.58
C ALA A 50 -5.54 4.65 0.42
N THR A 51 -5.11 3.50 -0.07
CA THR A 51 -4.58 2.43 0.79
C THR A 51 -3.31 1.87 0.17
N SER A 52 -2.31 1.64 1.02
CA SER A 52 -1.15 0.85 0.63
C SER A 52 -1.16 -0.46 1.39
N VAL A 53 -0.79 -1.53 0.68
CA VAL A 53 -0.55 -2.83 1.30
C VAL A 53 0.86 -3.25 0.93
N THR A 54 1.71 -3.39 1.93
CA THR A 54 3.10 -3.77 1.74
C THR A 54 3.37 -5.08 2.47
N LEU A 55 4.07 -5.99 1.81
CA LEU A 55 4.41 -7.29 2.37
C LEU A 55 5.88 -7.28 2.77
N TRP A 56 6.15 -7.84 3.96
CA TRP A 56 7.46 -7.84 4.60
C TRP A 56 7.87 -9.26 4.98
N GLU A 57 9.12 -9.60 4.75
CA GLU A 57 9.64 -10.94 5.00
C GLU A 57 9.57 -11.33 6.48
N ASN A 58 9.75 -10.35 7.37
CA ASN A 58 9.73 -10.61 8.81
C ASN A 58 9.26 -9.40 9.61
N GLY A 59 8.95 -9.63 10.87
CA GLY A 59 8.40 -8.59 11.74
C GLY A 59 9.41 -7.52 12.14
N GLU A 60 10.69 -7.85 12.21
CA GLU A 60 11.72 -6.89 12.56
C GLU A 60 11.87 -5.81 11.50
N ASP A 61 11.95 -6.22 10.24
CA ASP A 61 12.06 -5.28 9.12
C ASP A 61 10.80 -4.46 8.94
N GLU A 62 9.62 -5.08 9.12
CA GLU A 62 8.36 -4.37 9.06
C GLU A 62 8.29 -3.28 10.13
N ARG A 63 8.67 -3.61 11.37
CA ARG A 63 8.68 -2.63 12.47
C ARG A 63 9.67 -1.51 12.21
N ALA A 64 10.87 -1.84 11.73
CA ALA A 64 11.88 -0.83 11.41
C ALA A 64 11.39 0.14 10.34
N SER A 65 10.61 -0.34 9.37
CA SER A 65 10.09 0.49 8.30
C SER A 65 8.95 1.41 8.73
N ARG A 66 8.29 1.12 9.87
CA ARG A 66 7.18 1.95 10.37
C ARG A 66 7.58 3.39 10.63
N ALA A 67 8.84 3.63 10.95
CA ALA A 67 9.33 4.99 11.18
C ALA A 67 9.21 5.89 9.95
N ASN A 68 9.12 5.30 8.75
CA ASN A 68 8.93 6.04 7.50
C ASN A 68 7.51 6.55 7.31
N VAL A 69 6.52 5.88 7.91
CA VAL A 69 5.11 6.19 7.64
C VAL A 69 4.76 7.65 8.00
N PRO A 70 5.10 8.16 9.18
CA PRO A 70 4.81 9.56 9.51
C PRO A 70 5.44 10.55 8.53
N ARG A 71 6.66 10.27 8.09
CA ARG A 71 7.36 11.13 7.13
C ARG A 71 6.66 11.14 5.77
N LEU A 72 6.26 9.98 5.28
CA LEU A 72 5.55 9.88 4.01
C LEU A 72 4.19 10.58 4.08
N VAL A 73 3.47 10.39 5.17
CA VAL A 73 2.17 11.05 5.39
C VAL A 73 2.34 12.57 5.47
N GLU A 74 3.36 13.06 6.17
CA GLU A 74 3.65 14.49 6.26
C GLU A 74 3.90 15.07 4.87
N GLY A 75 4.65 14.37 4.03
CA GLY A 75 4.91 14.80 2.65
C GLY A 75 3.67 14.85 1.78
N MET A 76 2.58 14.23 2.21
CA MET A 76 1.31 14.19 1.49
C MET A 76 0.26 15.12 2.10
N SER A 77 0.60 15.93 3.09
CA SER A 77 -0.38 16.72 3.85
C SER A 77 -1.30 17.56 2.98
N HIS A 78 -0.80 18.07 1.86
CA HIS A 78 -1.58 18.92 0.96
C HIS A 78 -2.66 18.18 0.17
N VAL A 79 -2.59 16.86 0.09
CA VAL A 79 -3.61 16.04 -0.59
C VAL A 79 -4.56 15.37 0.39
N LEU A 80 -4.26 15.38 1.68
CA LEU A 80 -5.07 14.70 2.68
C LEU A 80 -6.33 15.50 3.04
N ALA A 81 -7.46 14.80 3.12
CA ALA A 81 -8.72 15.40 3.57
C ALA A 81 -8.81 15.49 5.09
N SER A 82 -8.02 14.68 5.80
CA SER A 82 -7.91 14.71 7.25
C SER A 82 -6.53 14.22 7.64
N ASP A 83 -6.16 14.41 8.91
CA ASP A 83 -4.90 13.89 9.45
C ASP A 83 -5.05 12.47 9.99
N GLU A 84 -6.21 11.86 9.80
CA GLU A 84 -6.47 10.50 10.26
C GLU A 84 -5.75 9.49 9.37
N VAL A 85 -4.93 8.65 10.00
CA VAL A 85 -4.19 7.59 9.33
C VAL A 85 -4.49 6.29 10.06
N HIS A 86 -5.03 5.32 9.35
CA HIS A 86 -5.22 3.98 9.90
C HIS A 86 -4.08 3.10 9.46
N GLN A 87 -3.44 2.45 10.42
CA GLN A 87 -2.35 1.54 10.15
C GLN A 87 -2.59 0.23 10.89
N GLU A 88 -2.55 -0.88 10.16
CA GLU A 88 -2.74 -2.20 10.71
C GLU A 88 -1.69 -3.14 10.16
N THR A 89 -1.32 -4.13 10.95
CA THR A 89 -0.36 -5.16 10.55
C THR A 89 -1.00 -6.53 10.75
N PHE A 90 -0.88 -7.37 9.74
CA PHE A 90 -1.46 -8.70 9.73
C PHE A 90 -0.39 -9.75 9.42
N GLU A 91 -0.55 -10.94 9.97
CA GLU A 91 0.23 -12.09 9.53
C GLU A 91 -0.36 -12.64 8.25
N VAL A 92 0.48 -12.85 7.25
CA VAL A 92 0.04 -13.49 6.00
C VAL A 92 0.03 -15.00 6.23
N VAL A 93 -1.14 -15.59 6.15
CA VAL A 93 -1.29 -17.03 6.42
C VAL A 93 -1.50 -17.84 5.16
N HIS A 94 -1.84 -17.21 4.06
CA HIS A 94 -2.02 -17.89 2.79
C HIS A 94 -1.96 -16.89 1.64
N GLU A 95 -1.31 -17.30 0.56
CA GLU A 95 -1.37 -16.60 -0.73
C GLU A 95 -1.76 -17.63 -1.77
N GLN A 96 -2.62 -17.24 -2.69
CA GLN A 96 -3.06 -18.12 -3.75
C GLN A 96 -2.77 -17.48 -5.09
N HIS A 97 -2.04 -18.18 -5.94
CA HIS A 97 -1.88 -17.81 -7.33
C HIS A 97 -3.00 -18.45 -8.15
N PRO A 98 -3.31 -17.90 -9.32
CA PRO A 98 -4.27 -18.54 -10.20
C PRO A 98 -3.89 -19.98 -10.47
N VAL A 99 -4.87 -20.86 -10.44
CA VAL A 99 -4.64 -22.24 -10.84
C VAL A 99 -4.39 -22.28 -12.34
N GLU A 100 -3.35 -23.02 -12.76
CA GLU A 100 -3.07 -23.17 -14.17
C GLU A 100 -4.26 -23.79 -14.88
N ARG A 101 -4.69 -23.14 -15.96
CA ARG A 101 -5.83 -23.61 -16.74
C ARG A 101 -5.35 -24.38 -17.97
N SER A 102 -5.99 -25.50 -18.23
CA SER A 102 -5.81 -26.16 -19.51
C SER A 102 -6.57 -25.37 -20.58
N GLU A 103 -6.23 -25.59 -21.86
CA GLU A 103 -6.91 -24.91 -22.94
C GLU A 103 -8.41 -25.20 -22.97
N GLU A 104 -8.81 -26.41 -22.58
CA GLU A 104 -10.22 -26.78 -22.55
C GLU A 104 -11.02 -25.96 -21.55
N ALA A 105 -10.36 -25.46 -20.51
CA ALA A 105 -11.01 -24.64 -19.51
C ALA A 105 -11.18 -23.18 -19.95
N SER A 106 -10.52 -22.78 -21.01
CA SER A 106 -10.62 -21.41 -21.51
C SER A 106 -11.95 -21.16 -22.17
N PRO A 107 -12.69 -20.13 -21.74
CA PRO A 107 -13.90 -19.75 -22.45
C PRO A 107 -13.50 -19.21 -23.82
N THR A 108 -14.27 -19.56 -24.77
CA THR A 108 -14.09 -19.07 -26.14
C THR A 108 -15.01 -17.89 -26.42
#